data_897b50833a4bc52f13df1f71bdf30963
#
_entry.id   897b50833a4bc52f13df1f71bdf30963
#
_cell.length_a   1.000
_cell.length_b   1.000
_cell.length_c   1.000
_cell.angle_alpha   90.00
_cell.angle_beta   90.00
_cell.angle_gamma   90.00
#
_symmetry.space_group_name_H-M   'P 1'
#
loop_
_entity.id
_entity.type
_entity.pdbx_description
1 polymer ?
#
loop_
_entity_poly.entity_id
_entity_poly.type
_entity_poly.pdbx_seq_one_letter_code
_entity_poly.pdbx_strand_id
1 'polypeptide(L)'
;HENLHRLLMTPPMFFIGAFTILPLIFMICMAFTNYSKIGSHLMLFDWVGLDNFKALFDSSSILGSTFWSVLGWTLVWAFFATFSNYIFGMIVSLLINRKGTRAKGFWRFCFVLSCAVPMFVSLLIMRTMLQPEGAVNVLLRNLGLIASDASLPFFTDPTWARVTVIVVNIWVGVPYTLLQLTGVLQNIPAEL
;
A
#
# COMPACT_ATOMS: atom_id res chain seq x y z
N HIS A 1 27.70 -28.12 13.83
CA HIS A 1 26.67 -27.04 13.88
C HIS A 1 26.53 -26.26 12.55
N GLU A 2 27.61 -26.11 11.77
CA GLU A 2 27.56 -25.38 10.48
C GLU A 2 26.64 -26.01 9.42
N ASN A 3 26.42 -27.29 9.43
CA ASN A 3 25.56 -27.97 8.44
C ASN A 3 24.06 -27.86 8.78
N LEU A 4 23.70 -27.66 10.05
CA LEU A 4 22.30 -27.61 10.48
C LEU A 4 21.61 -26.35 9.96
N HIS A 5 22.24 -25.18 10.06
CA HIS A 5 21.64 -23.94 9.55
C HIS A 5 21.54 -23.94 8.01
N ARG A 6 22.52 -24.54 7.31
CA ARG A 6 22.42 -24.70 5.85
C ARG A 6 21.25 -25.61 5.49
N LEU A 7 21.08 -26.74 6.18
CA LEU A 7 19.95 -27.64 5.97
C LEU A 7 18.60 -26.95 6.25
N LEU A 8 18.51 -26.18 7.33
CA LEU A 8 17.29 -25.43 7.68
C LEU A 8 16.98 -24.29 6.71
N MET A 9 18.00 -23.66 6.10
CA MET A 9 17.81 -22.59 5.11
C MET A 9 17.54 -23.10 3.69
N THR A 10 17.88 -24.35 3.37
CA THR A 10 17.68 -24.90 2.02
C THR A 10 16.23 -24.86 1.56
N PRO A 11 15.22 -25.32 2.33
CA PRO A 11 13.83 -25.26 1.90
C PRO A 11 13.33 -23.81 1.65
N PRO A 12 13.52 -22.83 2.55
CA PRO A 12 13.15 -21.45 2.28
C PRO A 12 13.82 -20.88 1.03
N MET A 13 15.10 -21.11 0.85
CA MET A 13 15.84 -20.63 -0.34
C MET A 13 15.32 -21.27 -1.63
N PHE A 14 15.00 -22.57 -1.60
CA PHE A 14 14.38 -23.25 -2.73
C PHE A 14 13.02 -22.62 -3.09
N PHE A 15 12.17 -22.38 -2.10
CA PHE A 15 10.85 -21.77 -2.34
C PHE A 15 10.96 -20.31 -2.84
N ILE A 16 11.90 -19.52 -2.32
CA ILE A 16 12.19 -18.18 -2.84
C ILE A 16 12.67 -18.28 -4.29
N GLY A 17 13.58 -19.20 -4.60
CA GLY A 17 14.05 -19.41 -5.97
C GLY A 17 12.92 -19.81 -6.92
N ALA A 18 12.11 -20.80 -6.54
CA ALA A 18 11.06 -21.35 -7.38
C ALA A 18 9.83 -20.42 -7.54
N PHE A 19 9.41 -19.73 -6.46
CA PHE A 19 8.15 -18.99 -6.46
C PHE A 19 8.32 -17.44 -6.51
N THR A 20 9.55 -16.95 -6.34
CA THR A 20 9.82 -15.52 -6.44
C THR A 20 10.79 -15.22 -7.57
N ILE A 21 11.98 -15.82 -7.57
CA ILE A 21 13.03 -15.48 -8.54
C ILE A 21 12.67 -15.99 -9.94
N LEU A 22 12.24 -17.24 -10.07
CA LEU A 22 11.92 -17.81 -11.38
C LEU A 22 10.75 -17.10 -12.08
N PRO A 23 9.60 -16.82 -11.41
CA PRO A 23 8.55 -15.99 -12.01
C PRO A 23 8.99 -14.58 -12.35
N LEU A 24 9.88 -13.98 -11.57
CA LEU A 24 10.43 -12.65 -11.86
C LEU A 24 11.26 -12.67 -13.14
N ILE A 25 12.16 -13.64 -13.28
CA ILE A 25 12.95 -13.82 -14.51
C ILE A 25 12.02 -14.06 -15.71
N PHE A 26 11.02 -14.93 -15.54
CA PHE A 26 10.04 -15.19 -16.59
C PHE A 26 9.30 -13.90 -17.00
N MET A 27 8.84 -13.10 -16.04
CA MET A 27 8.17 -11.82 -16.29
C MET A 27 9.09 -10.84 -17.07
N ILE A 28 10.37 -10.77 -16.71
CA ILE A 28 11.35 -9.94 -17.42
C ILE A 28 11.51 -10.44 -18.86
N CYS A 29 11.66 -11.75 -19.08
CA CYS A 29 11.76 -12.32 -20.43
C CYS A 29 10.50 -12.04 -21.27
N MET A 30 9.32 -12.14 -20.64
CA MET A 30 8.04 -11.85 -21.31
C MET A 30 7.93 -10.41 -21.78
N ALA A 31 8.57 -9.45 -21.12
CA ALA A 31 8.57 -8.03 -21.53
C ALA A 31 9.22 -7.81 -22.90
N PHE A 32 10.04 -8.74 -23.38
CA PHE A 32 10.71 -8.71 -24.68
C PHE A 32 10.01 -9.55 -25.76
N THR A 33 8.85 -10.11 -25.47
CA THR A 33 8.07 -10.95 -26.39
C THR A 33 6.73 -10.29 -26.74
N ASN A 34 6.10 -10.81 -27.80
CA ASN A 34 4.76 -10.39 -28.22
C ASN A 34 3.64 -11.12 -27.48
N TYR A 35 3.92 -11.79 -26.36
CA TYR A 35 2.92 -12.54 -25.62
C TYR A 35 1.76 -11.67 -25.19
N SER A 36 0.56 -12.10 -25.54
CA SER A 36 -0.69 -11.46 -25.10
C SER A 36 -1.73 -12.51 -24.73
N LYS A 37 -2.55 -12.22 -23.74
CA LYS A 37 -3.72 -13.04 -23.41
C LYS A 37 -4.94 -12.70 -24.26
N ILE A 38 -4.86 -11.65 -25.09
CA ILE A 38 -5.98 -11.11 -25.87
C ILE A 38 -5.52 -10.89 -27.29
N GLY A 39 -6.35 -11.28 -28.25
CA GLY A 39 -6.12 -11.03 -29.66
C GLY A 39 -5.37 -12.14 -30.40
N SER A 40 -4.79 -11.78 -31.54
CA SER A 40 -4.13 -12.71 -32.48
C SER A 40 -2.80 -13.26 -31.97
N HIS A 41 -2.23 -12.67 -30.94
CA HIS A 41 -0.93 -13.05 -30.37
C HIS A 41 -1.09 -13.92 -29.10
N LEU A 42 -2.19 -14.63 -28.98
CA LEU A 42 -2.45 -15.49 -27.83
C LEU A 42 -1.41 -16.62 -27.77
N MET A 43 -0.68 -16.72 -26.64
CA MET A 43 0.35 -17.73 -26.40
C MET A 43 1.53 -17.74 -27.39
N LEU A 44 1.76 -16.66 -28.16
CA LEU A 44 2.96 -16.50 -28.95
C LEU A 44 4.08 -15.92 -28.10
N PHE A 45 5.30 -16.44 -28.32
CA PHE A 45 6.50 -16.07 -27.58
C PHE A 45 7.62 -15.57 -28.54
N ASP A 46 7.20 -14.94 -29.63
CA ASP A 46 8.18 -14.38 -30.56
C ASP A 46 8.91 -13.21 -29.93
N TRP A 47 10.20 -13.16 -30.09
CA TRP A 47 11.05 -12.11 -29.56
C TRP A 47 10.86 -10.82 -30.36
N VAL A 48 10.40 -9.76 -29.70
CA VAL A 48 10.20 -8.43 -30.31
C VAL A 48 11.19 -7.39 -29.78
N GLY A 49 12.17 -7.81 -29.02
CA GLY A 49 13.19 -6.89 -28.48
C GLY A 49 12.61 -5.77 -27.64
N LEU A 50 12.88 -4.54 -27.99
CA LEU A 50 12.48 -3.35 -27.23
C LEU A 50 11.17 -2.69 -27.72
N ASP A 51 10.42 -3.32 -28.61
CA ASP A 51 9.24 -2.66 -29.21
C ASP A 51 8.13 -2.40 -28.20
N ASN A 52 7.94 -3.28 -27.21
CA ASN A 52 7.03 -3.03 -26.08
C ASN A 52 7.44 -1.78 -25.27
N PHE A 53 8.73 -1.58 -25.09
CA PHE A 53 9.24 -0.41 -24.37
C PHE A 53 9.09 0.87 -25.20
N LYS A 54 9.35 0.81 -26.52
CA LYS A 54 9.11 1.96 -27.41
C LYS A 54 7.65 2.41 -27.36
N ALA A 55 6.70 1.45 -27.32
CA ALA A 55 5.28 1.76 -27.20
C ALA A 55 4.92 2.47 -25.87
N LEU A 56 5.65 2.22 -24.78
CA LEU A 56 5.48 2.92 -23.51
C LEU A 56 5.99 4.36 -23.55
N PHE A 57 7.04 4.62 -24.34
CA PHE A 57 7.63 5.97 -24.51
C PHE A 57 6.93 6.80 -25.57
N ASP A 58 6.08 6.19 -26.39
CA ASP A 58 5.26 6.91 -27.38
C ASP A 58 4.04 7.55 -26.67
N SER A 59 4.19 8.81 -26.31
CA SER A 59 3.12 9.59 -25.65
C SER A 59 1.90 9.83 -26.54
N SER A 60 1.98 9.61 -27.85
CA SER A 60 0.85 9.69 -28.77
C SER A 60 -0.05 8.46 -28.70
N SER A 61 0.47 7.35 -28.21
CA SER A 61 -0.27 6.12 -28.00
C SER A 61 -1.12 6.18 -26.70
N ILE A 62 -2.26 5.50 -26.70
CA ILE A 62 -3.10 5.34 -25.48
C ILE A 62 -2.29 4.64 -24.37
N LEU A 63 -1.47 3.67 -24.73
CA LEU A 63 -0.64 2.93 -23.80
C LEU A 63 0.40 3.83 -23.12
N GLY A 64 1.15 4.62 -23.91
CA GLY A 64 2.17 5.52 -23.39
C GLY A 64 1.58 6.63 -22.51
N SER A 65 0.52 7.31 -22.99
CA SER A 65 -0.13 8.37 -22.22
C SER A 65 -0.70 7.87 -20.89
N THR A 66 -1.32 6.68 -20.88
CA THR A 66 -1.83 6.03 -19.67
C THR A 66 -0.70 5.65 -18.74
N PHE A 67 0.38 5.05 -19.25
CA PHE A 67 1.54 4.66 -18.47
C PHE A 67 2.14 5.84 -17.70
N TRP A 68 2.42 6.94 -18.37
CA TRP A 68 3.03 8.12 -17.74
C TRP A 68 2.09 8.77 -16.71
N SER A 69 0.79 8.81 -17.00
CA SER A 69 -0.21 9.32 -16.07
C SER A 69 -0.28 8.47 -14.78
N VAL A 70 -0.31 7.14 -14.94
CA VAL A 70 -0.32 6.19 -13.80
C VAL A 70 0.99 6.24 -13.03
N LEU A 71 2.14 6.28 -13.73
CA LEU A 71 3.45 6.37 -13.09
C LEU A 71 3.56 7.65 -12.24
N GLY A 72 3.18 8.79 -12.80
CA GLY A 72 3.18 10.07 -12.09
C GLY A 72 2.33 10.02 -10.83
N TRP A 73 1.11 9.50 -10.93
CA TRP A 73 0.25 9.31 -9.76
C TRP A 73 0.86 8.33 -8.74
N THR A 74 1.42 7.23 -9.19
CA THR A 74 2.06 6.23 -8.33
C THR A 74 3.20 6.82 -7.51
N LEU A 75 4.04 7.67 -8.11
CA LEU A 75 5.12 8.36 -7.40
C LEU A 75 4.59 9.33 -6.36
N VAL A 76 3.55 10.12 -6.70
CA VAL A 76 2.88 11.02 -5.74
C VAL A 76 2.30 10.22 -4.57
N TRP A 77 1.56 9.15 -4.88
CA TRP A 77 0.98 8.29 -3.86
C TRP A 77 2.05 7.64 -2.97
N ALA A 78 3.10 7.10 -3.56
CA ALA A 78 4.19 6.46 -2.82
C ALA A 78 4.88 7.44 -1.86
N PHE A 79 5.11 8.68 -2.31
CA PHE A 79 5.65 9.73 -1.46
C PHE A 79 4.76 10.01 -0.25
N PHE A 80 3.48 10.34 -0.48
CA PHE A 80 2.56 10.64 0.60
C PHE A 80 2.30 9.43 1.50
N ALA A 81 2.11 8.24 0.93
CA ALA A 81 1.89 7.02 1.69
C ALA A 81 3.07 6.72 2.63
N THR A 82 4.30 6.81 2.14
CA THR A 82 5.50 6.48 2.92
C THR A 82 5.78 7.53 3.99
N PHE A 83 5.93 8.79 3.57
CA PHE A 83 6.36 9.86 4.49
C PHE A 83 5.29 10.20 5.52
N SER A 84 4.01 10.21 5.14
CA SER A 84 2.93 10.49 6.09
C SER A 84 2.82 9.39 7.15
N ASN A 85 2.87 8.12 6.75
CA ASN A 85 2.86 7.01 7.70
C ASN A 85 4.04 7.06 8.65
N TYR A 86 5.24 7.37 8.14
CA TYR A 86 6.43 7.50 8.97
C TYR A 86 6.29 8.66 9.96
N ILE A 87 5.90 9.84 9.51
CA ILE A 87 5.77 11.04 10.34
C ILE A 87 4.69 10.83 11.42
N PHE A 88 3.48 10.42 11.04
CA PHE A 88 2.41 10.18 12.01
C PHE A 88 2.72 9.03 12.95
N GLY A 89 3.27 7.92 12.44
CA GLY A 89 3.71 6.80 13.25
C GLY A 89 4.80 7.20 14.26
N MET A 90 5.77 8.04 13.85
CA MET A 90 6.80 8.58 14.72
C MET A 90 6.20 9.46 15.81
N ILE A 91 5.35 10.42 15.46
CA ILE A 91 4.70 11.31 16.42
C ILE A 91 3.94 10.50 17.47
N VAL A 92 3.10 9.56 17.04
CA VAL A 92 2.31 8.74 17.95
C VAL A 92 3.20 7.83 18.80
N SER A 93 4.25 7.25 18.22
CA SER A 93 5.22 6.43 18.96
C SER A 93 5.93 7.24 20.04
N LEU A 94 6.41 8.45 19.74
CA LEU A 94 7.06 9.32 20.70
C LEU A 94 6.09 9.73 21.81
N LEU A 95 4.84 10.07 21.49
CA LEU A 95 3.82 10.43 22.47
C LEU A 95 3.52 9.29 23.44
N ILE A 96 3.34 8.06 22.93
CA ILE A 96 3.06 6.89 23.77
C ILE A 96 4.25 6.53 24.66
N ASN A 97 5.48 6.66 24.14
CA ASN A 97 6.69 6.28 24.87
C ASN A 97 7.18 7.37 25.85
N ARG A 98 6.66 8.60 25.78
CA ARG A 98 7.03 9.72 26.67
C ARG A 98 6.88 9.33 28.15
N LYS A 99 7.82 9.77 29.01
CA LYS A 99 7.84 9.44 30.45
C LYS A 99 6.53 9.79 31.19
N GLY A 100 5.83 10.86 30.78
CA GLY A 100 4.57 11.33 31.40
C GLY A 100 3.31 10.64 30.89
N THR A 101 3.36 9.78 29.88
CA THR A 101 2.16 9.15 29.32
C THR A 101 1.62 8.07 30.24
N ARG A 102 0.35 8.24 30.68
CA ARG A 102 -0.37 7.25 31.51
C ARG A 102 -0.90 6.12 30.62
N ALA A 103 -1.01 4.92 31.22
CA ALA A 103 -1.60 3.73 30.59
C ALA A 103 -0.96 3.36 29.21
N LYS A 104 0.36 3.44 29.11
CA LYS A 104 1.11 3.09 27.85
C LYS A 104 0.73 1.72 27.29
N GLY A 105 0.55 0.73 28.17
CA GLY A 105 0.15 -0.63 27.79
C GLY A 105 -1.21 -0.67 27.12
N PHE A 106 -2.18 0.11 27.62
CA PHE A 106 -3.51 0.21 27.00
C PHE A 106 -3.45 0.82 25.60
N TRP A 107 -2.74 1.92 25.42
CA TRP A 107 -2.58 2.54 24.10
C TRP A 107 -1.89 1.61 23.10
N ARG A 108 -0.81 0.96 23.52
CA ARG A 108 -0.14 -0.06 22.68
C ARG A 108 -1.08 -1.20 22.31
N PHE A 109 -1.87 -1.70 23.28
CA PHE A 109 -2.85 -2.75 23.03
C PHE A 109 -3.89 -2.33 21.96
N CYS A 110 -4.41 -1.10 22.03
CA CYS A 110 -5.35 -0.59 21.03
C CYS A 110 -4.76 -0.61 19.61
N PHE A 111 -3.49 -0.20 19.45
CA PHE A 111 -2.83 -0.23 18.13
C PHE A 111 -2.50 -1.66 17.68
N VAL A 112 -2.08 -2.54 18.59
CA VAL A 112 -1.88 -3.96 18.27
C VAL A 112 -3.18 -4.62 17.81
N LEU A 113 -4.29 -4.29 18.51
CA LEU A 113 -5.61 -4.80 18.13
C LEU A 113 -6.01 -4.34 16.73
N SER A 114 -5.70 -3.10 16.36
CA SER A 114 -5.92 -2.60 14.99
C SER A 114 -5.15 -3.39 13.94
N CYS A 115 -3.93 -3.83 14.25
CA CYS A 115 -3.12 -4.69 13.37
C CYS A 115 -3.62 -6.14 13.30
N ALA A 116 -4.37 -6.61 14.30
CA ALA A 116 -4.94 -7.95 14.31
C ALA A 116 -6.11 -8.12 13.33
N VAL A 117 -6.75 -7.03 12.93
CA VAL A 117 -7.81 -7.06 11.91
C VAL A 117 -7.16 -7.23 10.53
N PRO A 118 -7.56 -8.24 9.73
CA PRO A 118 -7.03 -8.40 8.39
C PRO A 118 -7.26 -7.13 7.54
N MET A 119 -6.23 -6.65 6.86
CA MET A 119 -6.26 -5.39 6.12
C MET A 119 -7.42 -5.32 5.12
N PHE A 120 -7.73 -6.42 4.41
CA PHE A 120 -8.81 -6.45 3.44
C PHE A 120 -10.19 -6.19 4.09
N VAL A 121 -10.40 -6.65 5.32
CA VAL A 121 -11.65 -6.40 6.09
C VAL A 121 -11.75 -4.92 6.40
N SER A 122 -10.70 -4.30 6.91
CA SER A 122 -10.65 -2.87 7.20
C SER A 122 -10.92 -2.03 5.95
N LEU A 123 -10.33 -2.39 4.81
CA LEU A 123 -10.55 -1.69 3.54
C LEU A 123 -11.97 -1.88 3.00
N LEU A 124 -12.58 -3.06 3.19
CA LEU A 124 -13.96 -3.32 2.79
C LEU A 124 -14.93 -2.48 3.62
N ILE A 125 -14.71 -2.39 4.93
CA ILE A 125 -15.50 -1.54 5.83
C ILE A 125 -15.38 -0.07 5.39
N MET A 126 -14.15 0.42 5.16
CA MET A 126 -13.93 1.79 4.70
C MET A 126 -14.64 2.07 3.38
N ARG A 127 -14.56 1.13 2.43
CA ARG A 127 -15.29 1.25 1.16
C ARG A 127 -16.80 1.42 1.38
N THR A 128 -17.38 0.65 2.29
CA THR A 128 -18.82 0.73 2.61
C THR A 128 -19.17 2.04 3.31
N MET A 129 -18.35 2.47 4.28
CA MET A 129 -18.58 3.69 5.05
C MET A 129 -18.51 4.96 4.19
N LEU A 130 -17.66 4.97 3.16
CA LEU A 130 -17.41 6.12 2.28
C LEU A 130 -18.29 6.15 1.02
N GLN A 131 -19.26 5.26 0.90
CA GLN A 131 -20.24 5.31 -0.18
C GLN A 131 -21.20 6.51 -0.06
N PRO A 132 -21.90 6.92 -1.13
CA PRO A 132 -22.86 8.03 -1.08
C PRO A 132 -23.89 7.90 0.06
N GLU A 133 -24.40 6.69 0.30
CA GLU A 133 -25.32 6.37 1.41
C GLU A 133 -24.58 5.72 2.61
N GLY A 134 -23.28 5.81 2.63
CA GLY A 134 -22.44 5.27 3.71
C GLY A 134 -22.49 6.13 4.97
N ALA A 135 -22.08 5.53 6.08
CA ALA A 135 -22.16 6.14 7.41
C ALA A 135 -21.48 7.52 7.50
N VAL A 136 -20.40 7.74 6.76
CA VAL A 136 -19.69 9.03 6.77
C VAL A 136 -20.54 10.13 6.15
N ASN A 137 -21.12 9.91 4.96
CA ASN A 137 -21.98 10.89 4.32
C ASN A 137 -23.28 11.13 5.11
N VAL A 138 -23.88 10.07 5.69
CA VAL A 138 -25.03 10.19 6.58
C VAL A 138 -24.70 11.05 7.80
N LEU A 139 -23.55 10.83 8.43
CA LEU A 139 -23.11 11.64 9.55
C LEU A 139 -22.90 13.11 9.16
N LEU A 140 -22.27 13.38 8.03
CA LEU A 140 -22.04 14.75 7.55
C LEU A 140 -23.36 15.48 7.25
N ARG A 141 -24.36 14.81 6.68
CA ARG A 141 -25.71 15.35 6.47
C ARG A 141 -26.39 15.66 7.82
N ASN A 142 -26.35 14.74 8.76
CA ASN A 142 -26.97 14.90 10.10
C ASN A 142 -26.33 16.04 10.91
N LEU A 143 -25.03 16.28 10.71
CA LEU A 143 -24.32 17.40 11.34
C LEU A 143 -24.51 18.73 10.60
N GLY A 144 -25.24 18.75 9.47
CA GLY A 144 -25.45 19.93 8.65
C GLY A 144 -24.19 20.44 7.93
N LEU A 145 -23.16 19.58 7.77
CA LEU A 145 -21.91 19.92 7.10
C LEU A 145 -22.03 19.86 5.58
N ILE A 146 -22.97 19.08 5.09
CA ILE A 146 -23.35 19.02 3.67
C ILE A 146 -24.90 19.05 3.57
N ALA A 147 -25.42 19.41 2.39
CA ALA A 147 -26.88 19.43 2.16
C ALA A 147 -27.49 18.04 2.36
N SER A 148 -28.78 17.98 2.71
CA SER A 148 -29.47 16.73 3.06
C SER A 148 -29.55 15.71 1.91
N ASP A 149 -29.45 16.18 0.67
CA ASP A 149 -29.43 15.39 -0.57
C ASP A 149 -28.04 15.23 -1.16
N ALA A 150 -27.02 15.88 -0.59
CA ALA A 150 -25.63 15.84 -1.06
C ALA A 150 -24.85 14.65 -0.49
N SER A 151 -23.84 14.20 -1.23
CA SER A 151 -22.83 13.25 -0.77
C SER A 151 -21.45 13.66 -1.27
N LEU A 152 -20.42 13.45 -0.45
CA LEU A 152 -19.06 13.65 -0.89
C LEU A 152 -18.65 12.51 -1.84
N PRO A 153 -18.06 12.83 -3.00
CA PRO A 153 -17.76 11.86 -4.05
C PRO A 153 -16.43 11.14 -3.83
N PHE A 154 -16.26 10.47 -2.69
CA PHE A 154 -15.00 9.85 -2.27
C PHE A 154 -14.38 8.92 -3.31
N PHE A 155 -15.18 8.25 -4.16
CA PHE A 155 -14.71 7.31 -5.17
C PHE A 155 -15.11 7.66 -6.60
N THR A 156 -15.99 8.64 -6.79
CA THR A 156 -16.54 8.99 -8.09
C THR A 156 -15.85 10.18 -8.76
N ASP A 157 -15.20 11.03 -7.97
CA ASP A 157 -14.34 12.11 -8.46
C ASP A 157 -12.87 11.71 -8.35
N PRO A 158 -12.04 11.90 -9.40
CA PRO A 158 -10.64 11.50 -9.38
C PRO A 158 -9.81 12.16 -8.29
N THR A 159 -10.07 13.43 -7.97
CA THR A 159 -9.32 14.18 -6.93
C THR A 159 -9.69 13.66 -5.55
N TRP A 160 -10.99 13.52 -5.28
CA TRP A 160 -11.48 12.93 -4.04
C TRP A 160 -10.98 11.50 -3.84
N ALA A 161 -11.00 10.68 -4.90
CA ALA A 161 -10.51 9.31 -4.82
C ALA A 161 -9.02 9.25 -4.45
N ARG A 162 -8.19 10.12 -5.01
CA ARG A 162 -6.75 10.23 -4.69
C ARG A 162 -6.52 10.62 -3.24
N VAL A 163 -7.22 11.64 -2.75
CA VAL A 163 -7.14 12.06 -1.34
C VAL A 163 -7.62 10.95 -0.41
N THR A 164 -8.75 10.34 -0.74
CA THR A 164 -9.34 9.23 0.04
C THR A 164 -8.36 8.07 0.18
N VAL A 165 -7.72 7.65 -0.91
CA VAL A 165 -6.72 6.55 -0.87
C VAL A 165 -5.54 6.90 0.02
N ILE A 166 -5.03 8.14 -0.01
CA ILE A 166 -3.94 8.59 0.87
C ILE A 166 -4.40 8.57 2.34
N VAL A 167 -5.57 9.13 2.65
CA VAL A 167 -6.09 9.18 4.03
C VAL A 167 -6.34 7.78 4.59
N VAL A 168 -6.96 6.90 3.82
CA VAL A 168 -7.19 5.50 4.22
C VAL A 168 -5.86 4.76 4.41
N ASN A 169 -4.87 5.00 3.54
CA ASN A 169 -3.54 4.41 3.68
C ASN A 169 -2.85 4.85 4.99
N ILE A 170 -2.93 6.14 5.35
CA ILE A 170 -2.39 6.66 6.61
C ILE A 170 -3.10 5.99 7.79
N TRP A 171 -4.42 5.92 7.76
CA TRP A 171 -5.21 5.32 8.83
C TRP A 171 -4.85 3.85 9.07
N VAL A 172 -4.67 3.06 8.01
CA VAL A 172 -4.28 1.65 8.12
C VAL A 172 -2.80 1.49 8.45
N GLY A 173 -1.92 2.34 7.91
CA GLY A 173 -0.47 2.19 7.99
C GLY A 173 0.14 2.68 9.31
N VAL A 174 -0.44 3.72 9.95
CA VAL A 174 0.10 4.30 11.18
C VAL A 174 0.27 3.27 12.32
N PRO A 175 -0.69 2.36 12.61
CA PRO A 175 -0.51 1.35 13.64
C PRO A 175 0.72 0.45 13.43
N TYR A 176 0.98 0.02 12.20
CA TYR A 176 2.15 -0.80 11.85
C TYR A 176 3.45 -0.02 12.04
N THR A 177 3.51 1.19 11.53
CA THR A 177 4.68 2.07 11.66
C THR A 177 4.96 2.41 13.11
N LEU A 178 3.93 2.66 13.91
CA LEU A 178 4.03 2.90 15.34
C LEU A 178 4.67 1.71 16.06
N LEU A 179 4.25 0.48 15.77
CA LEU A 179 4.79 -0.73 16.40
C LEU A 179 6.28 -0.91 16.03
N GLN A 180 6.62 -0.74 14.76
CA GLN A 180 8.01 -0.81 14.28
C GLN A 180 8.89 0.23 14.97
N LEU A 181 8.47 1.49 15.00
CA LEU A 181 9.21 2.58 15.63
C LEU A 181 9.29 2.42 17.16
N THR A 182 8.25 1.92 17.80
CA THR A 182 8.28 1.63 19.23
C THR A 182 9.34 0.56 19.54
N GLY A 183 9.45 -0.48 18.71
CA GLY A 183 10.50 -1.50 18.84
C GLY A 183 11.91 -0.92 18.69
N VAL A 184 12.10 -0.04 17.71
CA VAL A 184 13.40 0.65 17.52
C VAL A 184 13.73 1.54 18.72
N LEU A 185 12.78 2.37 19.16
CA LEU A 185 12.99 3.30 20.30
C LEU A 185 13.32 2.58 21.61
N GLN A 186 12.79 1.38 21.83
CA GLN A 186 13.07 0.57 23.01
C GLN A 186 14.49 -0.03 23.01
N ASN A 187 15.10 -0.17 21.85
CA ASN A 187 16.46 -0.69 21.71
C ASN A 187 17.55 0.42 21.83
N ILE A 188 17.16 1.69 21.92
CA ILE A 188 18.09 2.80 22.14
C ILE A 188 18.46 2.81 23.62
N PRO A 189 19.77 2.72 23.99
CA PRO A 189 20.19 2.82 25.37
C PRO A 189 19.75 4.14 26.01
N ALA A 190 19.29 4.07 27.27
CA ALA A 190 18.79 5.24 27.99
C ALA A 190 19.90 6.26 28.36
N GLU A 191 21.15 5.94 28.07
CA GLU A 191 22.35 6.73 28.38
C GLU A 191 22.72 7.72 27.26
N LEU A 192 21.98 7.67 26.12
CA LEU A 192 22.10 8.62 25.01
C LEU A 192 21.01 9.69 25.09
#